data_375657e733416cd24db53c1c8ce48a3a
#
_entry.id   375657e733416cd24db53c1c8ce48a3a
#
_cell.length_a   1.000
_cell.length_b   1.000
_cell.length_c   1.000
_cell.angle_alpha   90.00
_cell.angle_beta   90.00
_cell.angle_gamma   90.00
#
_symmetry.space_group_name_H-M   'P 1'
#
loop_
_entity.id
_entity.type
_entity.pdbx_description
1 polymer ?
#
loop_
_entity_poly.entity_id
_entity_poly.type
_entity_poly.pdbx_seq_one_letter_code
_entity_poly.pdbx_strand_id
1 'polypeptide(L)'
;MASSEEVLVTELNDKAEYQRILEGQPQTFGMRSGRVYINPGQSCGRHSTKNHEELLIFLSGRGLLLIGKEYSFQVGEGKVCYIPPHTIHDVKNTGTEPLIYIYCVAPVSVESGEKESEKPAK
;
A
#
# COMPACT_ATOMS: atom_id res chain seq x y z
N MET A 1 10.19 0.62 -24.05
CA MET A 1 10.15 0.68 -22.61
C MET A 1 9.93 2.08 -22.15
N ALA A 2 9.04 2.25 -21.20
CA ALA A 2 8.74 3.58 -20.70
C ALA A 2 9.89 4.11 -19.88
N SER A 3 10.09 5.41 -19.92
CA SER A 3 11.08 6.06 -19.10
C SER A 3 10.35 6.80 -18.00
N SER A 4 11.10 7.25 -16.99
CA SER A 4 10.48 7.95 -15.88
C SER A 4 9.99 9.34 -16.26
N GLU A 5 10.14 9.72 -17.52
CA GLU A 5 9.66 11.02 -17.97
C GLU A 5 8.38 10.94 -18.77
N GLU A 6 7.85 9.75 -18.92
CA GLU A 6 6.64 9.58 -19.72
C GLU A 6 5.41 9.53 -18.84
N VAL A 7 4.33 10.10 -19.35
CA VAL A 7 3.03 9.99 -18.69
C VAL A 7 2.47 8.61 -19.02
N LEU A 8 1.99 7.92 -18.00
CA LEU A 8 1.45 6.58 -18.14
C LEU A 8 -0.01 6.57 -17.74
N VAL A 9 -0.82 5.86 -18.51
CA VAL A 9 -2.23 5.69 -18.18
C VAL A 9 -2.50 4.20 -18.17
N THR A 10 -3.02 3.70 -17.05
CA THR A 10 -3.25 2.28 -16.89
C THR A 10 -4.71 2.05 -16.57
N GLU A 11 -5.30 1.09 -17.25
CA GLU A 11 -6.67 0.75 -16.95
C GLU A 11 -6.72 -0.36 -15.94
N LEU A 12 -7.53 -0.19 -14.90
CA LEU A 12 -7.67 -1.25 -13.90
C LEU A 12 -8.58 -2.31 -14.46
N ASN A 13 -8.16 -3.57 -14.33
CA ASN A 13 -9.02 -4.67 -14.72
C ASN A 13 -9.86 -5.10 -13.52
N ASP A 14 -10.78 -6.04 -13.75
CA ASP A 14 -11.64 -6.52 -12.68
C ASP A 14 -11.39 -7.98 -12.39
N LYS A 15 -10.18 -8.46 -12.67
CA LYS A 15 -9.87 -9.87 -12.46
C LYS A 15 -9.59 -10.15 -11.01
N ALA A 16 -9.79 -11.41 -10.62
CA ALA A 16 -9.57 -11.84 -9.25
C ALA A 16 -8.10 -12.15 -9.04
N GLU A 17 -7.26 -11.16 -9.24
CA GLU A 17 -5.82 -11.33 -9.14
C GLU A 17 -5.13 -10.00 -8.99
N TYR A 18 -3.87 -10.05 -8.60
CA TYR A 18 -3.03 -8.86 -8.47
C TYR A 18 -2.79 -8.24 -9.84
N GLN A 19 -2.80 -6.91 -9.89
CA GLN A 19 -2.46 -6.21 -11.12
C GLN A 19 -1.38 -5.17 -10.81
N ARG A 20 -0.22 -5.28 -11.47
CA ARG A 20 0.83 -4.29 -11.33
C ARG A 20 0.41 -3.01 -12.05
N ILE A 21 0.63 -1.87 -11.40
CA ILE A 21 0.30 -0.59 -12.01
C ILE A 21 1.58 0.17 -12.36
N LEU A 22 2.46 0.39 -11.40
CA LEU A 22 3.72 1.07 -11.63
C LEU A 22 4.85 0.17 -11.15
N GLU A 23 5.95 0.16 -11.91
CA GLU A 23 7.00 -0.82 -11.69
C GLU A 23 8.22 -0.31 -10.91
N GLY A 24 8.27 0.97 -10.63
CA GLY A 24 9.47 1.53 -10.04
C GLY A 24 10.45 1.91 -11.13
N GLN A 25 11.71 2.15 -10.73
CA GLN A 25 12.70 2.54 -11.71
C GLN A 25 12.97 1.43 -12.69
N PRO A 26 13.22 1.75 -13.96
CA PRO A 26 13.32 3.09 -14.55
C PRO A 26 12.01 3.64 -15.06
N GLN A 27 10.91 2.93 -14.92
CA GLN A 27 9.64 3.40 -15.42
C GLN A 27 9.20 4.66 -14.68
N THR A 28 9.47 4.71 -13.38
CA THR A 28 9.17 5.87 -12.55
C THR A 28 10.44 6.26 -11.82
N PHE A 29 10.39 7.31 -11.02
CA PHE A 29 11.52 7.71 -10.18
C PHE A 29 11.56 6.90 -8.89
N GLY A 30 10.81 5.83 -8.82
CA GLY A 30 10.86 4.92 -7.68
C GLY A 30 9.47 4.52 -7.18
N MET A 31 8.44 5.22 -7.61
CA MET A 31 7.09 4.90 -7.17
C MET A 31 6.65 3.56 -7.75
N ARG A 32 6.13 2.69 -6.91
CA ARG A 32 5.57 1.42 -7.32
C ARG A 32 4.14 1.35 -6.85
N SER A 33 3.30 0.67 -7.59
CA SER A 33 1.89 0.62 -7.28
C SER A 33 1.28 -0.64 -7.84
N GLY A 34 0.22 -1.10 -7.21
CA GLY A 34 -0.50 -2.26 -7.70
C GLY A 34 -1.90 -2.32 -7.12
N ARG A 35 -2.73 -3.10 -7.76
CA ARG A 35 -4.08 -3.36 -7.29
C ARG A 35 -4.06 -4.74 -6.65
N VAL A 36 -4.42 -4.81 -5.38
CA VAL A 36 -4.35 -6.03 -4.60
C VAL A 36 -5.76 -6.60 -4.47
N TYR A 37 -5.86 -7.92 -4.55
CA TYR A 37 -7.12 -8.64 -4.46
C TYR A 37 -6.95 -9.70 -3.38
N ILE A 38 -7.71 -9.59 -2.30
CA ILE A 38 -7.59 -10.51 -1.17
C ILE A 38 -8.93 -11.19 -0.94
N ASN A 39 -8.92 -12.51 -0.96
CA ASN A 39 -10.14 -13.28 -0.70
C ASN A 39 -10.53 -13.22 0.77
N PRO A 40 -11.80 -13.45 1.09
CA PRO A 40 -12.23 -13.43 2.48
C PRO A 40 -11.38 -14.37 3.35
N GLY A 41 -11.02 -13.90 4.52
CA GLY A 41 -10.24 -14.68 5.47
C GLY A 41 -8.74 -14.65 5.24
N GLN A 42 -8.30 -14.06 4.15
CA GLN A 42 -6.88 -14.04 3.82
C GLN A 42 -6.27 -12.69 4.12
N SER A 43 -4.95 -12.63 4.08
CA SER A 43 -4.25 -11.37 4.31
C SER A 43 -3.12 -11.25 3.29
N CYS A 44 -2.60 -10.04 3.15
CA CYS A 44 -1.53 -9.82 2.19
C CYS A 44 -0.17 -10.22 2.75
N GLY A 45 -0.05 -10.37 4.06
CA GLY A 45 1.22 -10.74 4.67
C GLY A 45 1.84 -9.58 5.41
N ARG A 46 2.47 -9.91 6.51
CA ARG A 46 3.07 -8.92 7.39
C ARG A 46 4.40 -8.48 6.80
N HIS A 47 4.61 -7.20 6.70
CA HIS A 47 5.86 -6.69 6.14
C HIS A 47 6.08 -5.24 6.56
N SER A 48 7.28 -4.72 6.31
CA SER A 48 7.65 -3.36 6.70
C SER A 48 7.71 -2.48 5.47
N THR A 49 7.35 -1.21 5.61
CA THR A 49 7.53 -0.25 4.55
C THR A 49 9.00 0.08 4.33
N LYS A 50 9.85 -0.16 5.34
CA LYS A 50 11.27 0.13 5.26
C LYS A 50 11.49 1.59 4.90
N ASN A 51 12.25 1.90 3.85
CA ASN A 51 12.51 3.30 3.52
C ASN A 51 11.54 3.84 2.47
N HIS A 52 10.30 3.43 2.57
CA HIS A 52 9.24 3.92 1.70
C HIS A 52 8.10 4.43 2.54
N GLU A 53 7.35 5.37 2.01
CA GLU A 53 6.05 5.68 2.57
C GLU A 53 5.00 5.06 1.66
N GLU A 54 3.82 4.80 2.20
CA GLU A 54 2.83 4.03 1.46
C GLU A 54 1.45 4.65 1.61
N LEU A 55 0.71 4.65 0.51
CA LEU A 55 -0.67 5.09 0.49
C LEU A 55 -1.52 3.91 0.07
N LEU A 56 -2.62 3.67 0.77
CA LEU A 56 -3.58 2.63 0.42
C LEU A 56 -4.91 3.28 0.09
N ILE A 57 -5.50 2.87 -1.02
CA ILE A 57 -6.81 3.38 -1.43
C ILE A 57 -7.72 2.18 -1.59
N PHE A 58 -8.73 2.08 -0.72
CA PHE A 58 -9.61 0.91 -0.72
C PHE A 58 -10.78 1.12 -1.66
N LEU A 59 -10.94 0.21 -2.61
CA LEU A 59 -11.93 0.32 -3.66
C LEU A 59 -13.20 -0.45 -3.34
N SER A 60 -13.10 -1.63 -2.72
CA SER A 60 -14.28 -2.40 -2.37
C SER A 60 -13.94 -3.41 -1.29
N GLY A 61 -14.97 -3.90 -0.61
CA GLY A 61 -14.79 -4.85 0.47
C GLY A 61 -14.51 -4.14 1.77
N ARG A 62 -14.15 -4.94 2.79
CA ARG A 62 -13.77 -4.37 4.09
C ARG A 62 -12.81 -5.29 4.79
N GLY A 63 -12.02 -4.73 5.68
CA GLY A 63 -11.02 -5.52 6.37
C GLY A 63 -10.38 -4.73 7.49
N LEU A 64 -9.20 -5.17 7.87
CA LEU A 64 -8.42 -4.52 8.91
C LEU A 64 -7.04 -4.22 8.40
N LEU A 65 -6.56 -3.03 8.74
CA LEU A 65 -5.16 -2.67 8.56
C LEU A 65 -4.51 -2.85 9.92
N LEU A 66 -3.57 -3.77 10.00
CA LEU A 66 -2.90 -4.11 11.24
C LEU A 66 -1.55 -3.42 11.26
N ILE A 67 -1.26 -2.69 12.34
CA ILE A 67 -0.01 -1.95 12.47
C ILE A 67 0.73 -2.51 13.67
N GLY A 68 1.93 -3.02 13.42
CA GLY A 68 2.70 -3.64 14.48
C GLY A 68 1.93 -4.80 15.08
N LYS A 69 1.93 -4.88 16.41
CA LYS A 69 1.20 -5.94 17.09
C LYS A 69 0.02 -5.43 17.86
N GLU A 70 -0.16 -4.11 17.92
CA GLU A 70 -1.11 -3.58 18.86
C GLU A 70 -2.24 -2.75 18.28
N TYR A 71 -2.09 -2.28 17.07
CA TYR A 71 -3.07 -1.38 16.53
C TYR A 71 -3.75 -1.98 15.31
N SER A 72 -5.04 -1.71 15.17
CA SER A 72 -5.75 -2.10 13.98
C SER A 72 -6.73 -1.01 13.63
N PHE A 73 -6.98 -0.86 12.35
CA PHE A 73 -7.91 0.14 11.85
C PHE A 73 -8.87 -0.54 10.89
N GLN A 74 -10.14 -0.22 10.99
CA GLN A 74 -11.11 -0.75 10.06
C GLN A 74 -10.94 -0.01 8.74
N VAL A 75 -10.85 -0.78 7.66
CA VAL A 75 -10.66 -0.23 6.33
C VAL A 75 -11.66 -0.87 5.39
N GLY A 76 -11.82 -0.27 4.23
CA GLY A 76 -12.73 -0.79 3.23
C GLY A 76 -13.08 0.30 2.26
N GLU A 77 -14.06 0.00 1.43
CA GLU A 77 -14.47 0.87 0.35
C GLU A 77 -14.54 2.33 0.79
N GLY A 78 -13.86 3.19 0.06
CA GLY A 78 -13.88 4.62 0.32
C GLY A 78 -12.86 5.12 1.31
N LYS A 79 -12.06 4.24 1.91
CA LYS A 79 -11.07 4.66 2.89
C LYS A 79 -9.70 4.78 2.26
N VAL A 80 -8.94 5.74 2.76
CA VAL A 80 -7.57 5.98 2.30
C VAL A 80 -6.69 5.99 3.52
N CYS A 81 -5.54 5.31 3.45
CA CYS A 81 -4.65 5.17 4.58
C CYS A 81 -3.23 5.58 4.20
N TYR A 82 -2.53 6.15 5.14
CA TYR A 82 -1.12 6.48 4.97
C TYR A 82 -0.30 5.68 5.97
N ILE A 83 0.78 5.07 5.51
CA ILE A 83 1.67 4.29 6.36
C ILE A 83 3.07 4.88 6.23
N PRO A 84 3.65 5.33 7.33
CA PRO A 84 4.99 5.93 7.26
C PRO A 84 6.08 4.90 7.07
N PRO A 85 7.30 5.33 6.83
CA PRO A 85 8.41 4.40 6.69
C PRO A 85 8.64 3.59 7.96
N HIS A 86 9.32 2.45 7.80
CA HIS A 86 9.73 1.59 8.91
C HIS A 86 8.57 1.14 9.78
N THR A 87 7.47 0.82 9.12
CA THR A 87 6.25 0.43 9.83
C THR A 87 5.83 -0.97 9.39
N ILE A 88 5.75 -1.88 10.36
CA ILE A 88 5.31 -3.24 10.08
C ILE A 88 3.80 -3.24 10.03
N HIS A 89 3.24 -3.80 8.99
CA HIS A 89 1.80 -3.76 8.79
C HIS A 89 1.32 -4.95 7.97
N ASP A 90 0.03 -5.13 7.96
CA ASP A 90 -0.63 -6.20 7.22
C ASP A 90 -2.04 -5.74 6.92
N VAL A 91 -2.63 -6.26 5.86
CA VAL A 91 -4.02 -5.98 5.52
C VAL A 91 -4.75 -7.32 5.47
N LYS A 92 -5.83 -7.43 6.23
CA LYS A 92 -6.57 -8.67 6.32
C LYS A 92 -8.01 -8.46 5.88
N ASN A 93 -8.53 -9.37 5.08
CA ASN A 93 -9.92 -9.32 4.66
C ASN A 93 -10.79 -9.98 5.72
N THR A 94 -11.59 -9.18 6.42
CA THR A 94 -12.47 -9.69 7.46
C THR A 94 -13.93 -9.69 7.01
N GLY A 95 -14.19 -9.36 5.75
CA GLY A 95 -15.54 -9.36 5.23
C GLY A 95 -15.87 -10.66 4.54
N THR A 96 -16.98 -10.64 3.81
CA THR A 96 -17.45 -11.82 3.08
C THR A 96 -17.26 -11.67 1.58
N GLU A 97 -16.76 -10.52 1.12
CA GLU A 97 -16.50 -10.26 -0.28
C GLU A 97 -15.02 -9.99 -0.46
N PRO A 98 -14.53 -10.02 -1.69
CA PRO A 98 -13.12 -9.70 -1.91
C PRO A 98 -12.80 -8.29 -1.43
N LEU A 99 -11.60 -8.14 -0.90
CA LEU A 99 -11.10 -6.83 -0.48
C LEU A 99 -10.11 -6.38 -1.55
N ILE A 100 -10.42 -5.24 -2.16
CA ILE A 100 -9.62 -4.74 -3.27
C ILE A 100 -9.13 -3.36 -2.94
N TYR A 101 -7.82 -3.15 -3.09
CA TYR A 101 -7.27 -1.83 -2.84
C TYR A 101 -6.05 -1.61 -3.72
N ILE A 102 -5.69 -0.34 -3.86
CA ILE A 102 -4.50 0.04 -4.57
C ILE A 102 -3.49 0.52 -3.55
N TYR A 103 -2.26 0.03 -3.64
CA TYR A 103 -1.18 0.59 -2.84
C TYR A 103 -0.29 1.41 -3.75
N CYS A 104 0.37 2.38 -3.15
CA CYS A 104 1.35 3.20 -3.85
C CYS A 104 2.47 3.46 -2.86
N VAL A 105 3.69 3.03 -3.20
CA VAL A 105 4.84 3.23 -2.33
C VAL A 105 5.85 4.08 -3.04
N ALA A 106 6.48 4.95 -2.29
CA ALA A 106 7.50 5.84 -2.84
C ALA A 106 8.68 5.84 -1.89
N PRO A 107 9.91 5.77 -2.43
CA PRO A 107 11.07 5.81 -1.56
C PRO A 107 11.24 7.19 -0.94
N VAL A 108 11.73 7.22 0.28
CA VAL A 108 12.01 8.49 0.94
C VAL A 108 13.49 8.55 1.24
N SER A 109 14.02 9.75 1.14
CA SER A 109 15.41 10.00 1.46
C SER A 109 15.44 10.50 2.89
N VAL A 110 15.79 9.63 3.81
CA VAL A 110 15.74 9.96 5.21
C VAL A 110 17.15 10.10 5.73
N GLU A 111 17.44 11.25 6.31
CA GLU A 111 18.74 11.43 6.91
C GLU A 111 18.81 10.55 8.09
N SER A 112 19.96 9.97 8.28
CA SER A 112 20.08 9.09 9.40
C SER A 112 19.84 9.88 10.67
N GLY A 113 19.14 9.32 11.54
CA GLY A 113 18.86 9.95 12.78
C GLY A 113 17.67 10.83 12.78
N GLU A 114 17.19 11.12 11.67
CA GLU A 114 16.17 11.98 11.69
C GLU A 114 15.00 11.52 12.03
N LYS A 115 14.76 11.15 12.06
CA LYS A 115 13.98 10.76 12.36
C LYS A 115 13.18 10.60 12.82
N GLU A 116 13.11 10.70 12.74
CA GLU A 116 12.42 10.66 12.92
C GLU A 116 11.70 10.18 13.50
N SER A 117 11.74 9.83 13.52
CA SER A 117 11.06 9.22 14.05
C SER A 117 10.53 9.47 15.17
N GLU A 118 10.85 9.98 15.72
CA GLU A 118 10.43 10.30 16.80
C GLU A 118 9.35 11.09 16.80
N LYS A 119 8.84 11.35 15.85
CA LYS A 119 7.87 12.12 15.85
C LYS A 119 6.67 11.50 16.01
N PRO A 120 5.93 11.70 16.81
CA PRO A 120 4.72 11.09 17.00
C PRO A 120 3.82 11.52 16.00
N ALA A 121 2.99 10.72 15.78
CA ALA A 121 2.07 11.07 14.85
C ALA A 121 1.24 12.11 15.37
N LYS A 122 0.88 12.88 14.85
CA LYS A 122 0.18 13.83 15.36
C LYS A 122 -0.98 13.83 14.90
#